data_db570e80330c77ab6751f8bab19b88b4
#
_entry.id   db570e80330c77ab6751f8bab19b88b4
#
_cell.length_a   1.000
_cell.length_b   1.000
_cell.length_c   1.000
_cell.angle_alpha   90.00
_cell.angle_beta   90.00
_cell.angle_gamma   90.00
#
_symmetry.space_group_name_H-M   'P 1'
#
loop_
_entity.id
_entity.type
_entity.pdbx_description
1 polymer ?
#
loop_
_entity_poly.entity_id
_entity_poly.type
_entity_poly.pdbx_seq_one_letter_code
_entity_poly.pdbx_strand_id
1 'polypeptide(L)'
;MRMKKWKKIFAAVLCACLFLAGCGRKEETENISRETQESQSDEGEIKIGLSFDSFVIERWIRDRDVFVDTAKKLGASVNVQNANGSVKEQISQIEYLIDRDVDVLVVIAVDCGALTEVMHKAKEAGIKTMSYDRLILNADTDLYVSYNNKGVGTLMAKALKNAIPDGGDIFMIQGAEEDNNVKLVREGFE
;
A
#
# COMPACT_ATOMS: atom_id res chain seq x y z
N MET A 1 1.63 63.91 -2.55
CA MET A 1 0.40 64.42 -1.89
C MET A 1 -0.88 63.97 -2.62
N ARG A 2 -1.01 62.66 -2.95
CA ARG A 2 -2.11 62.15 -3.80
C ARG A 2 -2.80 60.86 -3.28
N MET A 3 -2.32 60.27 -2.19
CA MET A 3 -2.86 59.02 -1.63
C MET A 3 -3.93 59.15 -0.53
N LYS A 4 -4.19 60.33 -0.01
CA LYS A 4 -5.18 60.53 1.06
C LYS A 4 -6.64 60.70 0.58
N LYS A 5 -6.87 60.91 -0.72
CA LYS A 5 -8.24 61.10 -1.26
C LYS A 5 -8.95 59.79 -1.62
N TRP A 6 -8.22 58.71 -1.90
CA TRP A 6 -8.82 57.43 -2.29
C TRP A 6 -9.40 56.64 -1.11
N LYS A 7 -8.81 56.79 0.10
CA LYS A 7 -9.33 56.09 1.29
C LYS A 7 -10.69 56.58 1.78
N LYS A 8 -11.07 57.79 1.42
CA LYS A 8 -12.39 58.37 1.79
C LYS A 8 -13.52 58.00 0.83
N ILE A 9 -13.20 57.63 -0.40
CA ILE A 9 -14.18 57.20 -1.41
C ILE A 9 -14.59 55.75 -1.17
N PHE A 10 -13.65 54.89 -0.72
CA PHE A 10 -13.95 53.47 -0.40
C PHE A 10 -14.84 53.32 0.84
N ALA A 11 -14.76 54.21 1.82
CA ALA A 11 -15.59 54.16 3.02
C ALA A 11 -17.05 54.57 2.77
N ALA A 12 -17.31 55.41 1.75
CA ALA A 12 -18.66 55.90 1.42
C ALA A 12 -19.47 54.89 0.58
N VAL A 13 -18.80 54.04 -0.21
CA VAL A 13 -19.46 53.00 -1.02
C VAL A 13 -19.86 51.78 -0.20
N LEU A 14 -19.15 51.49 0.88
CA LEU A 14 -19.45 50.36 1.75
C LEU A 14 -20.69 50.57 2.64
N CYS A 15 -21.06 51.82 2.96
CA CYS A 15 -22.26 52.14 3.76
C CYS A 15 -23.58 52.17 2.97
N ALA A 16 -23.51 52.24 1.63
CA ALA A 16 -24.73 52.33 0.79
C ALA A 16 -25.36 50.95 0.46
N CYS A 17 -24.64 49.83 0.72
CA CYS A 17 -25.13 48.48 0.43
C CYS A 17 -25.89 47.80 1.57
N LEU A 18 -26.09 48.46 2.71
CA LEU A 18 -26.69 47.85 3.91
C LEU A 18 -28.19 48.21 4.14
N PHE A 19 -28.84 48.90 3.19
CA PHE A 19 -30.23 49.36 3.41
C PHE A 19 -31.28 48.81 2.44
N LEU A 20 -30.98 47.72 1.69
CA LEU A 20 -31.94 47.11 0.77
C LEU A 20 -32.17 45.61 1.04
N ALA A 21 -32.44 45.24 2.29
CA ALA A 21 -32.95 43.93 2.60
C ALA A 21 -34.08 44.04 3.64
N GLY A 22 -35.25 44.28 3.18
CA GLY A 22 -36.47 44.23 3.97
C GLY A 22 -37.69 44.20 3.08
N CYS A 23 -38.30 43.03 3.01
CA CYS A 23 -39.71 42.66 2.95
C CYS A 23 -39.97 41.41 2.14
N GLY A 24 -40.23 40.35 2.81
CA GLY A 24 -41.40 39.49 2.79
C GLY A 24 -41.74 38.65 1.58
N ARG A 25 -41.55 37.33 1.72
CA ARG A 25 -42.56 36.34 1.30
C ARG A 25 -42.25 34.98 1.95
N LYS A 26 -43.24 34.40 2.65
CA LYS A 26 -43.26 33.01 3.08
C LYS A 26 -43.47 32.13 1.85
N GLU A 27 -42.59 31.19 1.60
CA GLU A 27 -42.86 29.94 0.92
C GLU A 27 -42.04 28.82 1.56
N GLU A 28 -42.66 27.66 1.67
CA GLU A 28 -42.24 26.50 2.41
C GLU A 28 -40.89 25.98 1.93
N THR A 29 -40.08 25.59 2.89
CA THR A 29 -38.70 25.24 2.71
C THR A 29 -38.54 23.78 2.80
N GLU A 30 -38.09 23.17 1.75
CA GLU A 30 -37.36 21.90 1.82
C GLU A 30 -36.08 22.09 2.65
N ASN A 31 -36.01 21.33 3.71
CA ASN A 31 -34.82 21.19 4.54
C ASN A 31 -33.73 20.49 3.74
N ILE A 32 -32.88 21.24 3.06
CA ILE A 32 -31.58 20.74 2.66
C ILE A 32 -30.70 20.80 3.91
N SER A 33 -30.65 19.69 4.61
CA SER A 33 -29.62 19.42 5.60
C SER A 33 -28.26 19.54 4.90
N ARG A 34 -27.58 20.65 5.10
CA ARG A 34 -26.13 20.68 4.94
C ARG A 34 -25.57 19.73 5.99
N GLU A 35 -25.33 18.51 5.58
CA GLU A 35 -24.40 17.67 6.30
C GLU A 35 -23.06 18.41 6.32
N THR A 36 -22.80 19.01 7.46
CA THR A 36 -21.47 19.38 7.86
C THR A 36 -20.71 18.06 7.84
N GLN A 37 -19.86 17.87 6.84
CA GLN A 37 -18.80 16.87 6.95
C GLN A 37 -17.94 17.33 8.12
N GLU A 38 -18.33 16.87 9.31
CA GLU A 38 -17.41 16.79 10.42
C GLU A 38 -16.24 15.97 9.92
N SER A 39 -15.08 16.59 9.85
CA SER A 39 -13.82 15.88 9.75
C SER A 39 -13.80 14.94 10.95
N GLN A 40 -14.19 13.67 10.71
CA GLN A 40 -13.90 12.61 11.65
C GLN A 40 -12.41 12.69 11.93
N SER A 41 -12.08 13.03 13.16
CA SER A 41 -10.74 12.94 13.68
C SER A 41 -10.18 11.55 13.35
N ASP A 42 -9.01 11.55 12.75
CA ASP A 42 -8.23 10.41 12.29
C ASP A 42 -7.69 9.53 13.46
N GLU A 43 -8.33 9.64 14.62
CA GLU A 43 -8.02 8.88 15.83
C GLU A 43 -8.65 7.48 15.74
N GLY A 44 -7.89 6.55 15.16
CA GLY A 44 -8.21 5.12 15.19
C GLY A 44 -8.23 4.40 13.83
N GLU A 45 -7.97 5.05 12.71
CA GLU A 45 -7.84 4.37 11.42
C GLU A 45 -6.47 3.67 11.33
N ILE A 46 -6.46 2.36 11.10
CA ILE A 46 -5.22 1.61 10.87
C ILE A 46 -4.61 2.01 9.53
N LYS A 47 -3.34 2.42 9.55
CA LYS A 47 -2.56 2.80 8.37
C LYS A 47 -1.67 1.65 7.93
N ILE A 48 -1.83 1.18 6.72
CA ILE A 48 -1.05 0.07 6.17
C ILE A 48 -0.12 0.59 5.07
N GLY A 49 1.17 0.33 5.20
CA GLY A 49 2.13 0.46 4.11
C GLY A 49 2.21 -0.85 3.33
N LEU A 50 2.03 -0.81 2.01
CA LEU A 50 2.06 -2.00 1.15
C LEU A 50 3.08 -1.78 0.03
N SER A 51 4.23 -2.48 0.12
CA SER A 51 5.35 -2.36 -0.82
C SER A 51 5.45 -3.57 -1.73
N PHE A 52 5.27 -3.35 -3.03
CA PHE A 52 5.42 -4.36 -4.08
C PHE A 52 6.81 -4.31 -4.71
N ASP A 53 7.30 -5.48 -5.12
CA ASP A 53 8.49 -5.61 -5.96
C ASP A 53 8.31 -4.92 -7.31
N SER A 54 7.21 -5.23 -8.00
CA SER A 54 6.82 -4.62 -9.27
C SER A 54 5.37 -4.93 -9.61
N PHE A 55 4.83 -4.30 -10.68
CA PHE A 55 3.54 -4.65 -11.27
C PHE A 55 3.68 -5.29 -12.66
N VAL A 56 4.86 -5.82 -12.98
CA VAL A 56 5.07 -6.56 -14.23
C VAL A 56 4.26 -7.86 -14.26
N ILE A 57 4.13 -8.52 -13.11
CA ILE A 57 3.32 -9.72 -12.97
C ILE A 57 1.87 -9.29 -12.72
N GLU A 58 0.96 -9.64 -13.64
CA GLU A 58 -0.46 -9.26 -13.59
C GLU A 58 -1.15 -9.67 -12.27
N ARG A 59 -0.71 -10.77 -11.67
CA ARG A 59 -1.23 -11.23 -10.37
C ARG A 59 -1.08 -10.15 -9.30
N TRP A 60 0.05 -9.42 -9.25
CA TRP A 60 0.28 -8.39 -8.24
C TRP A 60 -0.72 -7.24 -8.31
N ILE A 61 -1.20 -6.90 -9.50
CA ILE A 61 -2.24 -5.89 -9.68
C ILE A 61 -3.54 -6.35 -9.01
N ARG A 62 -3.92 -7.62 -9.21
CA ARG A 62 -5.14 -8.19 -8.58
C ARG A 62 -5.00 -8.31 -7.08
N ASP A 63 -3.85 -8.78 -6.60
CA ASP A 63 -3.57 -8.89 -5.16
C ASP A 63 -3.64 -7.52 -4.48
N ARG A 64 -3.04 -6.49 -5.10
CA ARG A 64 -3.13 -5.09 -4.65
C ARG A 64 -4.59 -4.63 -4.53
N ASP A 65 -5.36 -4.82 -5.59
CA ASP A 65 -6.73 -4.32 -5.64
C ASP A 65 -7.61 -4.99 -4.59
N VAL A 66 -7.51 -6.31 -4.45
CA VAL A 66 -8.23 -7.07 -3.42
C VAL A 66 -7.78 -6.66 -2.02
N PHE A 67 -6.47 -6.47 -1.80
CA PHE A 67 -5.93 -6.05 -0.51
C PHE A 67 -6.46 -4.66 -0.11
N VAL A 68 -6.33 -3.68 -1.02
CA VAL A 68 -6.78 -2.30 -0.78
C VAL A 68 -8.28 -2.23 -0.53
N ASP A 69 -9.09 -2.90 -1.35
CA ASP A 69 -10.54 -2.93 -1.20
C ASP A 69 -10.97 -3.58 0.12
N THR A 70 -10.28 -4.66 0.52
CA THR A 70 -10.58 -5.37 1.77
C THR A 70 -10.18 -4.54 2.98
N ALA A 71 -8.99 -3.95 2.98
CA ALA A 71 -8.52 -3.06 4.04
C ALA A 71 -9.49 -1.90 4.25
N LYS A 72 -9.90 -1.24 3.16
CA LYS A 72 -10.87 -0.14 3.21
C LYS A 72 -12.22 -0.57 3.80
N LYS A 73 -12.74 -1.75 3.42
CA LYS A 73 -13.98 -2.29 3.99
C LYS A 73 -13.87 -2.57 5.49
N LEU A 74 -12.66 -2.84 5.97
CA LEU A 74 -12.35 -3.09 7.38
C LEU A 74 -11.97 -1.81 8.15
N GLY A 75 -12.04 -0.63 7.52
CA GLY A 75 -11.75 0.66 8.15
C GLY A 75 -10.26 0.99 8.24
N ALA A 76 -9.43 0.42 7.35
CA ALA A 76 -8.01 0.74 7.26
C ALA A 76 -7.69 1.49 5.96
N SER A 77 -6.68 2.36 6.01
CA SER A 77 -6.09 3.01 4.83
C SER A 77 -4.85 2.26 4.36
N VAL A 78 -4.57 2.32 3.07
CA VAL A 78 -3.40 1.64 2.47
C VAL A 78 -2.61 2.61 1.60
N ASN A 79 -1.31 2.77 1.93
CA ASN A 79 -0.35 3.47 1.10
C ASN A 79 0.43 2.44 0.29
N VAL A 80 0.19 2.40 -1.01
CA VAL A 80 0.79 1.42 -1.93
C VAL A 80 2.03 2.00 -2.58
N GLN A 81 3.14 1.26 -2.52
CA GLN A 81 4.40 1.58 -3.18
C GLN A 81 4.77 0.48 -4.19
N ASN A 82 5.50 0.85 -5.24
CA ASN A 82 5.96 -0.05 -6.28
C ASN A 82 7.44 0.20 -6.57
N ALA A 83 8.28 -0.78 -6.26
CA ALA A 83 9.74 -0.65 -6.41
C ALA A 83 10.25 -0.83 -7.85
N ASN A 84 9.41 -1.24 -8.79
CA ASN A 84 9.77 -1.50 -10.19
C ASN A 84 11.01 -2.41 -10.34
N GLY A 85 11.15 -3.41 -9.46
CA GLY A 85 12.28 -4.35 -9.46
C GLY A 85 13.58 -3.79 -8.88
N SER A 86 13.56 -2.60 -8.28
CA SER A 86 14.76 -1.98 -7.70
C SER A 86 14.79 -2.14 -6.18
N VAL A 87 15.77 -2.86 -5.67
CA VAL A 87 16.03 -3.00 -4.22
C VAL A 87 16.23 -1.63 -3.56
N LYS A 88 17.03 -0.76 -4.19
CA LYS A 88 17.29 0.59 -3.67
C LYS A 88 16.01 1.40 -3.54
N GLU A 89 15.16 1.34 -4.55
CA GLU A 89 13.87 2.02 -4.54
C GLU A 89 12.97 1.45 -3.45
N GLN A 90 12.92 0.11 -3.31
CA GLN A 90 12.11 -0.54 -2.28
C GLN A 90 12.54 -0.13 -0.87
N ILE A 91 13.85 -0.08 -0.59
CA ILE A 91 14.37 0.41 0.69
C ILE A 91 13.90 1.86 0.96
N SER A 92 14.07 2.76 -0.01
CA SER A 92 13.66 4.16 0.14
C SER A 92 12.14 4.30 0.37
N GLN A 93 11.34 3.48 -0.30
CA GLN A 93 9.89 3.46 -0.13
C GLN A 93 9.46 2.91 1.23
N ILE A 94 10.16 1.90 1.74
CA ILE A 94 9.93 1.37 3.09
C ILE A 94 10.29 2.43 4.13
N GLU A 95 11.43 3.11 4.00
CA GLU A 95 11.81 4.23 4.87
C GLU A 95 10.77 5.35 4.85
N TYR A 96 10.26 5.71 3.66
CA TYR A 96 9.16 6.65 3.52
C TYR A 96 7.89 6.21 4.27
N LEU A 97 7.54 4.92 4.22
CA LEU A 97 6.37 4.40 4.92
C LEU A 97 6.57 4.44 6.45
N ILE A 98 7.80 4.16 6.93
CA ILE A 98 8.16 4.30 8.34
C ILE A 98 7.98 5.76 8.79
N ASP A 99 8.50 6.72 8.01
CA ASP A 99 8.37 8.16 8.28
C ASP A 99 6.91 8.67 8.23
N ARG A 100 5.98 7.89 7.69
CA ARG A 100 4.54 8.15 7.65
C ARG A 100 3.77 7.53 8.80
N ASP A 101 4.47 6.94 9.76
CA ASP A 101 3.89 6.33 10.94
C ASP A 101 2.77 5.33 10.57
N VAL A 102 3.07 4.39 9.63
CA VAL A 102 2.15 3.29 9.35
C VAL A 102 2.12 2.32 10.53
N ASP A 103 0.97 1.74 10.83
CA ASP A 103 0.82 0.75 11.90
C ASP A 103 1.31 -0.64 11.46
N VAL A 104 1.15 -0.94 10.18
CA VAL A 104 1.51 -2.23 9.57
C VAL A 104 2.26 -2.00 8.27
N LEU A 105 3.36 -2.71 8.08
CA LEU A 105 4.15 -2.75 6.86
C LEU A 105 4.07 -4.13 6.22
N VAL A 106 3.51 -4.22 5.03
CA VAL A 106 3.38 -5.45 4.22
C VAL A 106 4.30 -5.34 3.02
N VAL A 107 5.18 -6.33 2.82
CA VAL A 107 6.21 -6.26 1.79
C VAL A 107 6.24 -7.53 0.95
N ILE A 108 6.22 -7.35 -0.38
CA ILE A 108 6.57 -8.34 -1.39
C ILE A 108 7.99 -8.01 -1.84
N ALA A 109 8.98 -8.76 -1.38
CA ALA A 109 10.38 -8.41 -1.56
C ALA A 109 10.87 -8.52 -3.01
N VAL A 110 11.65 -7.53 -3.47
CA VAL A 110 12.47 -7.64 -4.70
C VAL A 110 13.56 -8.68 -4.49
N ASP A 111 14.22 -8.61 -3.33
CA ASP A 111 15.31 -9.49 -2.92
C ASP A 111 15.12 -9.92 -1.47
N CYS A 112 15.13 -11.24 -1.25
CA CYS A 112 14.81 -11.82 0.06
C CYS A 112 15.86 -11.52 1.16
N GLY A 113 17.08 -11.13 0.81
CA GLY A 113 18.16 -10.83 1.75
C GLY A 113 18.45 -9.35 1.92
N ALA A 114 18.10 -8.54 0.92
CA ALA A 114 18.52 -7.15 0.87
C ALA A 114 17.68 -6.20 1.76
N LEU A 115 16.51 -6.62 2.22
CA LEU A 115 15.60 -5.77 2.98
C LEU A 115 15.69 -5.95 4.51
N THR A 116 16.56 -6.84 4.99
CA THR A 116 16.68 -7.20 6.41
C THR A 116 16.81 -5.96 7.30
N GLU A 117 17.75 -5.08 7.00
CA GLU A 117 18.04 -3.89 7.81
C GLU A 117 16.88 -2.90 7.87
N VAL A 118 16.23 -2.63 6.74
CA VAL A 118 15.10 -1.68 6.72
C VAL A 118 13.86 -2.25 7.41
N MET A 119 13.69 -3.58 7.40
CA MET A 119 12.62 -4.24 8.15
C MET A 119 12.89 -4.19 9.67
N HIS A 120 14.15 -4.32 10.10
CA HIS A 120 14.51 -4.09 11.50
C HIS A 120 14.20 -2.66 11.94
N LYS A 121 14.52 -1.65 11.12
CA LYS A 121 14.13 -0.25 11.39
C LYS A 121 12.62 -0.10 11.59
N ALA A 122 11.81 -0.74 10.75
CA ALA A 122 10.35 -0.71 10.90
C ALA A 122 9.90 -1.31 12.25
N LYS A 123 10.49 -2.44 12.66
CA LYS A 123 10.21 -3.06 13.95
C LYS A 123 10.66 -2.19 15.13
N GLU A 124 11.82 -1.56 15.05
CA GLU A 124 12.32 -0.61 16.07
C GLU A 124 11.40 0.62 16.22
N ALA A 125 10.76 1.04 15.12
CA ALA A 125 9.72 2.07 15.12
C ALA A 125 8.36 1.57 15.68
N GLY A 126 8.25 0.29 16.07
CA GLY A 126 7.03 -0.30 16.61
C GLY A 126 6.00 -0.74 15.56
N ILE A 127 6.36 -0.70 14.29
CA ILE A 127 5.49 -1.08 13.16
C ILE A 127 5.41 -2.60 13.09
N LYS A 128 4.18 -3.14 12.92
CA LYS A 128 3.97 -4.56 12.65
C LYS A 128 4.39 -4.90 11.23
N THR A 129 5.13 -6.01 11.07
CA THR A 129 5.75 -6.35 9.79
C THR A 129 5.24 -7.67 9.23
N MET A 130 5.00 -7.70 7.91
CA MET A 130 4.54 -8.88 7.21
C MET A 130 5.32 -9.10 5.92
N SER A 131 5.90 -10.30 5.76
CA SER A 131 6.36 -10.80 4.47
C SER A 131 5.18 -11.43 3.73
N TYR A 132 4.80 -10.88 2.58
CA TYR A 132 3.72 -11.39 1.76
C TYR A 132 4.26 -12.08 0.52
N ASP A 133 3.87 -13.33 0.30
CA ASP A 133 4.32 -14.24 -0.75
C ASP A 133 5.83 -14.57 -0.65
N ARG A 134 6.73 -13.58 -0.71
CA ARG A 134 8.19 -13.75 -0.65
C ARG A 134 8.73 -13.46 0.74
N LEU A 135 9.37 -14.45 1.34
CA LEU A 135 9.98 -14.31 2.65
C LEU A 135 11.17 -13.37 2.61
N ILE A 136 11.22 -12.43 3.55
CA ILE A 136 12.41 -11.61 3.81
C ILE A 136 13.25 -12.34 4.87
N LEU A 137 14.43 -12.77 4.47
CA LEU A 137 15.32 -13.55 5.33
C LEU A 137 15.85 -12.70 6.49
N ASN A 138 15.98 -13.30 7.66
CA ASN A 138 16.55 -12.69 8.87
C ASN A 138 15.88 -11.38 9.32
N ALA A 139 14.71 -11.04 8.79
CA ALA A 139 13.98 -9.83 9.15
C ALA A 139 13.08 -10.02 10.38
N ASP A 140 12.90 -11.26 10.83
CA ASP A 140 12.04 -11.60 11.97
C ASP A 140 10.66 -10.90 11.89
N THR A 141 10.01 -11.02 10.72
CA THR A 141 8.70 -10.43 10.48
C THR A 141 7.64 -11.05 11.38
N ASP A 142 6.67 -10.23 11.85
CA ASP A 142 5.61 -10.70 12.76
C ASP A 142 4.70 -11.73 12.07
N LEU A 143 4.55 -11.65 10.75
CA LEU A 143 3.75 -12.59 9.95
C LEU A 143 4.41 -12.88 8.60
N TYR A 144 4.34 -14.13 8.19
CA TYR A 144 4.66 -14.55 6.82
C TYR A 144 3.48 -15.31 6.22
N VAL A 145 3.00 -14.85 5.08
CA VAL A 145 1.90 -15.47 4.33
C VAL A 145 2.38 -15.84 2.94
N SER A 146 2.34 -17.12 2.60
CA SER A 146 2.76 -17.64 1.31
C SER A 146 2.12 -19.00 1.04
N TYR A 147 2.46 -19.60 -0.09
CA TYR A 147 2.09 -20.97 -0.44
C TYR A 147 3.09 -21.97 0.14
N ASN A 148 2.70 -23.24 0.16
CA ASN A 148 3.64 -24.34 0.40
C ASN A 148 4.51 -24.58 -0.86
N ASN A 149 5.47 -23.69 -1.09
CA ASN A 149 6.31 -23.71 -2.29
C ASN A 149 7.11 -25.01 -2.45
N LYS A 150 7.56 -25.60 -1.35
CA LYS A 150 8.21 -26.93 -1.38
C LYS A 150 7.23 -28.01 -1.84
N GLY A 151 5.99 -27.97 -1.36
CA GLY A 151 4.92 -28.86 -1.82
C GLY A 151 4.60 -28.68 -3.31
N VAL A 152 4.64 -27.45 -3.83
CA VAL A 152 4.50 -27.18 -5.27
C VAL A 152 5.60 -27.91 -6.05
N GLY A 153 6.87 -27.75 -5.66
CA GLY A 153 7.98 -28.46 -6.30
C GLY A 153 7.79 -29.98 -6.30
N THR A 154 7.40 -30.54 -5.15
CA THR A 154 7.11 -31.98 -5.04
C THR A 154 6.00 -32.45 -5.98
N LEU A 155 4.94 -31.65 -6.14
CA LEU A 155 3.86 -31.97 -7.08
C LEU A 155 4.32 -31.90 -8.54
N MET A 156 5.16 -30.91 -8.87
CA MET A 156 5.77 -30.80 -10.21
C MET A 156 6.63 -32.04 -10.54
N ALA A 157 7.49 -32.45 -9.61
CA ALA A 157 8.32 -33.66 -9.79
C ALA A 157 7.49 -34.92 -9.97
N LYS A 158 6.42 -35.10 -9.18
CA LYS A 158 5.49 -36.24 -9.32
C LYS A 158 4.77 -36.24 -10.68
N ALA A 159 4.30 -35.06 -11.12
CA ALA A 159 3.65 -34.95 -12.43
C ALA A 159 4.62 -35.31 -13.57
N LEU A 160 5.86 -34.81 -13.49
CA LEU A 160 6.89 -35.13 -14.47
C LEU A 160 7.22 -36.62 -14.49
N LYS A 161 7.44 -37.22 -13.33
CA LYS A 161 7.71 -38.66 -13.20
C LYS A 161 6.58 -39.51 -13.82
N ASN A 162 5.34 -39.11 -13.67
CA ASN A 162 4.20 -39.79 -14.29
C ASN A 162 4.18 -39.65 -15.83
N ALA A 163 4.62 -38.48 -16.33
CA ALA A 163 4.66 -38.18 -17.75
C ALA A 163 5.79 -38.89 -18.50
N ILE A 164 6.95 -39.15 -17.81
CA ILE A 164 8.12 -39.80 -18.37
C ILE A 164 8.59 -40.94 -17.42
N PRO A 165 7.79 -42.02 -17.29
CA PRO A 165 8.06 -43.07 -16.28
C PRO A 165 9.40 -43.79 -16.47
N ASP A 166 9.88 -43.86 -17.70
CA ASP A 166 11.17 -44.52 -18.07
C ASP A 166 12.36 -43.56 -17.90
N GLY A 167 12.13 -42.33 -17.39
CA GLY A 167 13.16 -41.32 -17.25
C GLY A 167 13.44 -40.55 -18.55
N GLY A 168 14.39 -39.61 -18.50
CA GLY A 168 14.79 -38.79 -19.65
C GLY A 168 15.50 -37.49 -19.21
N ASP A 169 16.03 -36.79 -20.19
CA ASP A 169 16.62 -35.48 -19.98
C ASP A 169 15.54 -34.39 -19.83
N ILE A 170 15.72 -33.53 -18.87
CA ILE A 170 14.78 -32.41 -18.61
C ILE A 170 15.53 -31.07 -18.57
N PHE A 171 14.85 -30.02 -18.95
CA PHE A 171 15.30 -28.64 -18.73
C PHE A 171 14.41 -27.98 -17.69
N MET A 172 15.01 -27.44 -16.61
CA MET A 172 14.32 -26.70 -15.59
C MET A 172 14.57 -25.20 -15.77
N ILE A 173 13.52 -24.45 -16.15
CA ILE A 173 13.55 -22.99 -16.17
C ILE A 173 13.06 -22.51 -14.81
N GLN A 174 13.89 -21.71 -14.13
CA GLN A 174 13.61 -21.20 -12.79
C GLN A 174 13.41 -19.69 -12.82
N GLY A 175 12.83 -19.14 -11.75
CA GLY A 175 12.76 -17.70 -11.50
C GLY A 175 14.10 -17.16 -10.97
N ALA A 176 14.06 -15.91 -10.48
CA ALA A 176 15.21 -15.20 -9.93
C ALA A 176 15.69 -15.84 -8.62
N GLU A 177 17.01 -15.94 -8.42
CA GLU A 177 17.60 -16.55 -7.21
C GLU A 177 17.34 -15.72 -5.95
N GLU A 178 17.08 -14.42 -6.12
CA GLU A 178 16.72 -13.46 -5.07
C GLU A 178 15.32 -13.72 -4.48
N ASP A 179 14.51 -14.55 -5.15
CA ASP A 179 13.21 -14.98 -4.65
C ASP A 179 13.34 -16.32 -3.90
N ASN A 180 13.16 -16.30 -2.58
CA ASN A 180 13.24 -17.49 -1.74
C ASN A 180 12.25 -18.61 -2.17
N ASN A 181 11.14 -18.27 -2.82
CA ASN A 181 10.18 -19.26 -3.32
C ASN A 181 10.80 -20.17 -4.38
N VAL A 182 11.67 -19.62 -5.24
CA VAL A 182 12.40 -20.40 -6.27
C VAL A 182 13.24 -21.49 -5.65
N LYS A 183 13.97 -21.15 -4.57
CA LYS A 183 14.76 -22.11 -3.81
C LYS A 183 13.88 -23.23 -3.21
N LEU A 184 12.77 -22.86 -2.59
CA LEU A 184 11.84 -23.81 -1.97
C LEU A 184 11.19 -24.75 -3.00
N VAL A 185 10.79 -24.22 -4.18
CA VAL A 185 10.25 -25.05 -5.27
C VAL A 185 11.30 -26.03 -5.77
N ARG A 186 12.55 -25.58 -5.95
CA ARG A 186 13.67 -26.47 -6.34
C ARG A 186 13.87 -27.58 -5.32
N GLU A 187 14.00 -27.27 -4.04
CA GLU A 187 14.15 -28.24 -2.96
C GLU A 187 13.03 -29.28 -2.90
N GLY A 188 11.83 -28.89 -3.27
CA GLY A 188 10.69 -29.79 -3.34
C GLY A 188 10.67 -30.66 -4.60
N PHE A 189 11.28 -30.19 -5.68
CA PHE A 189 11.34 -30.88 -6.96
C PHE A 189 12.46 -31.96 -6.98
N GLU A 190 13.64 -31.69 -6.41
CA GLU A 190 14.77 -32.61 -6.25
C GLU A 190 14.47 -33.71 -5.22
#